data_75f8b50c5f86b6fd36d0bf23a24a6a42
#
_entry.id   75f8b50c5f86b6fd36d0bf23a24a6a42
#
_cell.length_a   1.000
_cell.length_b   1.000
_cell.length_c   1.000
_cell.angle_alpha   90.00
_cell.angle_beta   90.00
_cell.angle_gamma   90.00
#
_symmetry.space_group_name_H-M   'P 1'
#
loop_
_entity.id
_entity.type
_entity.pdbx_description
1 polymer ?
#
loop_
_entity_poly.entity_id
_entity_poly.type
_entity_poly.pdbx_seq_one_letter_code
_entity_poly.pdbx_strand_id
1 'polypeptide(L)'
;RIEKKIVKSSKNQISKENLRIDLKKKFNDKFEIFCIDQIIEDFPEIFLGYFSSSRKMLTKIVSDKRKIIFSNQDIFLNDIYRIWVATMCTKNSKLVINTHGGFIPEKYVNFNFQNKVAHTHITWHSLGLQKNETQLTPLKLIGLKKKANLQRYLSIVDIELGRYQFRMNSIPTPSEIKIEYDNLINFVEKLKPKIRENIKYRIVNNFGWNFKKKFEK
;
A
#
# COMPACT_ATOMS: atom_id res chain seq x y z
N ARG A 1 -7.87 -9.78 18.97
CA ARG A 1 -7.61 -10.34 20.33
C ARG A 1 -6.24 -9.94 20.90
N ILE A 2 -5.20 -9.85 20.08
CA ILE A 2 -3.84 -9.47 20.50
C ILE A 2 -3.82 -8.00 20.90
N GLU A 3 -4.35 -7.11 20.07
CA GLU A 3 -4.41 -5.66 20.32
C GLU A 3 -5.10 -5.33 21.65
N LYS A 4 -6.26 -5.95 21.94
CA LYS A 4 -6.97 -5.76 23.21
C LYS A 4 -6.18 -6.21 24.45
N LYS A 5 -5.27 -7.17 24.31
CA LYS A 5 -4.38 -7.60 25.41
C LYS A 5 -3.20 -6.64 25.60
N ILE A 6 -2.71 -6.02 24.54
CA ILE A 6 -1.63 -5.01 24.60
C ILE A 6 -2.09 -3.79 25.39
N VAL A 7 -3.29 -3.29 25.09
CA VAL A 7 -3.87 -2.12 25.75
C VAL A 7 -3.98 -2.30 27.27
N LYS A 8 -4.31 -3.51 27.74
CA LYS A 8 -4.46 -3.78 29.18
C LYS A 8 -3.15 -3.89 29.99
N SER A 9 -1.99 -3.99 29.33
CA SER A 9 -0.72 -4.32 30.02
C SER A 9 0.28 -3.17 30.14
N SER A 10 -0.04 -1.99 29.66
CA SER A 10 0.90 -0.86 29.62
C SER A 10 0.79 0.02 30.88
N LYS A 11 1.90 0.14 31.62
CA LYS A 11 1.97 0.96 32.85
C LYS A 11 2.23 2.46 32.59
N ASN A 12 2.73 2.84 31.41
CA ASN A 12 3.12 4.22 31.06
C ASN A 12 2.38 4.68 29.80
N GLN A 13 1.05 4.72 29.89
CA GLN A 13 0.23 5.20 28.78
C GLN A 13 0.11 6.73 28.86
N ILE A 14 0.35 7.37 27.73
CA ILE A 14 -0.04 8.76 27.54
C ILE A 14 -1.51 8.76 27.15
N SER A 15 -2.34 9.38 27.99
CA SER A 15 -3.76 9.55 27.68
C SER A 15 -3.91 10.50 26.49
N LYS A 16 -4.71 10.15 25.51
CA LYS A 16 -5.09 11.05 24.41
C LYS A 16 -5.64 12.36 24.95
N GLU A 17 -6.40 12.29 26.03
CA GLU A 17 -6.98 13.48 26.68
C GLU A 17 -5.91 14.40 27.27
N ASN A 18 -4.94 13.87 28.01
CA ASN A 18 -3.83 14.68 28.54
C ASN A 18 -3.02 15.32 27.41
N LEU A 19 -2.75 14.56 26.35
CA LEU A 19 -2.05 15.09 25.17
C LEU A 19 -2.85 16.21 24.49
N ARG A 20 -4.18 16.04 24.38
CA ARG A 20 -5.11 17.06 23.86
C ARG A 20 -5.07 18.33 24.67
N ILE A 21 -5.16 18.22 25.98
CA ILE A 21 -5.11 19.37 26.92
C ILE A 21 -3.78 20.11 26.78
N ASP A 22 -2.65 19.37 26.78
CA ASP A 22 -1.33 19.99 26.73
C ASP A 22 -1.02 20.66 25.38
N LEU A 23 -1.49 20.10 24.29
CA LEU A 23 -1.35 20.72 22.99
C LEU A 23 -2.25 21.94 22.83
N LYS A 24 -3.52 21.88 23.27
CA LYS A 24 -4.44 23.02 23.17
C LYS A 24 -3.97 24.25 23.96
N LYS A 25 -3.21 24.09 25.01
CA LYS A 25 -2.60 25.21 25.74
C LYS A 25 -1.59 26.01 24.91
N LYS A 26 -1.07 25.44 23.83
CA LYS A 26 -0.04 26.07 22.99
C LYS A 26 -0.60 26.80 21.77
N PHE A 27 -1.89 26.68 21.53
CA PHE A 27 -2.56 27.20 20.34
C PHE A 27 -3.79 28.00 20.74
N ASN A 28 -4.02 29.11 20.04
CA ASN A 28 -5.16 30.01 20.33
C ASN A 28 -6.15 30.09 19.14
N ASP A 29 -5.75 29.66 17.97
CA ASP A 29 -6.61 29.68 16.79
C ASP A 29 -7.59 28.51 16.79
N LYS A 30 -8.85 28.79 16.45
CA LYS A 30 -9.93 27.79 16.45
C LYS A 30 -9.71 26.67 15.45
N PHE A 31 -9.11 26.97 14.31
CA PHE A 31 -8.82 25.96 13.30
C PHE A 31 -7.68 25.04 13.73
N GLU A 32 -6.62 25.62 14.35
CA GLU A 32 -5.52 24.84 14.92
C GLU A 32 -6.02 23.90 16.02
N ILE A 33 -6.90 24.40 16.90
CA ILE A 33 -7.53 23.58 17.97
C ILE A 33 -8.35 22.43 17.36
N PHE A 34 -9.13 22.71 16.31
CA PHE A 34 -9.88 21.67 15.60
C PHE A 34 -8.93 20.63 14.97
N CYS A 35 -7.85 21.07 14.32
CA CYS A 35 -6.85 20.16 13.75
C CYS A 35 -6.20 19.28 14.83
N ILE A 36 -5.88 19.83 16.00
CA ILE A 36 -5.33 19.07 17.14
C ILE A 36 -6.30 17.97 17.56
N ASP A 37 -7.60 18.27 17.69
CA ASP A 37 -8.60 17.29 18.05
C ASP A 37 -8.65 16.13 17.08
N GLN A 38 -8.63 16.41 15.76
CA GLN A 38 -8.63 15.37 14.74
C GLN A 38 -7.34 14.55 14.74
N ILE A 39 -6.18 15.22 14.82
CA ILE A 39 -4.87 14.55 14.84
C ILE A 39 -4.78 13.61 16.04
N ILE A 40 -5.22 14.03 17.21
CA ILE A 40 -5.15 13.21 18.41
C ILE A 40 -6.11 12.02 18.34
N GLU A 41 -7.31 12.22 17.79
CA GLU A 41 -8.26 11.13 17.61
C GLU A 41 -7.68 10.03 16.73
N ASP A 42 -7.06 10.42 15.60
CA ASP A 42 -6.44 9.50 14.64
C ASP A 42 -5.02 9.08 15.03
N PHE A 43 -4.46 9.62 16.14
CA PHE A 43 -3.08 9.33 16.52
C PHE A 43 -2.90 7.86 16.90
N PRO A 44 -1.97 7.13 16.27
CA PRO A 44 -1.81 5.71 16.52
C PRO A 44 -1.42 5.43 17.97
N GLU A 45 -2.19 4.60 18.65
CA GLU A 45 -1.99 4.25 20.06
C GLU A 45 -0.61 3.69 20.36
N ILE A 46 0.02 3.08 19.37
CA ILE A 46 1.37 2.51 19.48
C ILE A 46 2.39 3.56 19.96
N PHE A 47 2.21 4.83 19.56
CA PHE A 47 3.08 5.94 19.97
C PHE A 47 2.70 6.54 21.32
N LEU A 48 1.54 6.15 21.89
CA LEU A 48 1.08 6.59 23.20
C LEU A 48 1.56 5.68 24.35
N GLY A 49 2.72 5.06 24.20
CA GLY A 49 3.34 4.22 25.22
C GLY A 49 3.10 2.71 25.08
N TYR A 50 2.39 2.28 24.04
CA TYR A 50 2.12 0.85 23.81
C TYR A 50 3.27 0.08 23.16
N PHE A 51 4.31 0.75 22.65
CA PHE A 51 5.42 0.12 21.95
C PHE A 51 6.13 -0.95 22.80
N SER A 52 6.52 -0.61 24.02
CA SER A 52 7.26 -1.52 24.89
C SER A 52 6.44 -2.74 25.32
N SER A 53 5.16 -2.54 25.59
CA SER A 53 4.23 -3.62 25.96
C SER A 53 3.94 -4.52 24.77
N SER A 54 3.76 -3.95 23.58
CA SER A 54 3.61 -4.68 22.32
C SER A 54 4.81 -5.56 22.05
N ARG A 55 6.01 -5.00 22.16
CA ARG A 55 7.27 -5.73 21.96
C ARG A 55 7.40 -6.91 22.95
N LYS A 56 7.18 -6.68 24.23
CA LYS A 56 7.25 -7.73 25.26
C LYS A 56 6.24 -8.85 25.02
N MET A 57 5.04 -8.50 24.59
CA MET A 57 4.01 -9.50 24.32
C MET A 57 4.30 -10.30 23.06
N LEU A 58 4.77 -9.67 22.00
CA LEU A 58 5.12 -10.33 20.75
C LEU A 58 6.26 -11.34 20.93
N THR A 59 7.27 -11.00 21.74
CA THR A 59 8.37 -11.94 22.05
C THR A 59 7.92 -13.18 22.82
N LYS A 60 6.79 -13.11 23.52
CA LYS A 60 6.20 -14.28 24.23
C LYS A 60 5.34 -15.15 23.33
N ILE A 61 4.72 -14.55 22.30
CA ILE A 61 3.73 -15.24 21.47
C ILE A 61 4.38 -15.86 20.23
N VAL A 62 5.38 -15.18 19.69
CA VAL A 62 6.00 -15.59 18.41
C VAL A 62 7.37 -16.18 18.67
N SER A 63 7.59 -17.39 18.17
CA SER A 63 8.88 -18.06 18.23
C SER A 63 9.99 -17.20 17.62
N ASP A 64 11.08 -17.01 18.33
CA ASP A 64 12.26 -16.25 17.91
C ASP A 64 13.31 -17.09 17.13
N LYS A 65 12.93 -18.31 16.74
CA LYS A 65 13.80 -19.21 15.95
C LYS A 65 13.79 -18.94 14.44
N ARG A 66 13.09 -17.93 13.98
CA ARG A 66 12.96 -17.65 12.54
C ARG A 66 14.21 -16.95 12.00
N LYS A 67 14.84 -17.59 11.01
CA LYS A 67 16.02 -17.03 10.33
C LYS A 67 15.65 -16.04 9.23
N ILE A 68 14.52 -16.25 8.57
CA ILE A 68 14.03 -15.44 7.45
C ILE A 68 12.57 -15.07 7.71
N ILE A 69 12.27 -13.80 7.49
CA ILE A 69 10.92 -13.24 7.49
C ILE A 69 10.64 -12.76 6.09
N PHE A 70 9.61 -13.31 5.47
CA PHE A 70 9.14 -12.87 4.17
C PHE A 70 7.91 -11.99 4.36
N SER A 71 7.94 -10.79 3.79
CA SER A 71 6.84 -9.83 3.88
C SER A 71 6.50 -9.26 2.52
N ASN A 72 5.24 -8.89 2.37
CA ASN A 72 4.77 -8.17 1.21
C ASN A 72 4.12 -6.85 1.68
N GLN A 73 2.84 -6.89 2.04
CA GLN A 73 2.02 -5.72 2.33
C GLN A 73 1.93 -5.40 3.83
N ASP A 74 1.99 -6.41 4.68
CA ASP A 74 1.77 -6.26 6.13
C ASP A 74 2.75 -5.29 6.80
N ILE A 75 3.98 -5.20 6.27
CA ILE A 75 4.99 -4.26 6.78
C ILE A 75 4.57 -2.79 6.62
N PHE A 76 3.60 -2.49 5.75
CA PHE A 76 3.07 -1.14 5.54
C PHE A 76 1.82 -0.85 6.34
N LEU A 77 1.01 -1.88 6.60
CA LEU A 77 -0.35 -1.72 7.08
C LEU A 77 -0.51 -2.08 8.56
N ASN A 78 0.47 -2.77 9.17
CA ASN A 78 0.32 -3.33 10.50
C ASN A 78 1.49 -2.97 11.42
N ASP A 79 1.26 -2.06 12.35
CA ASP A 79 2.27 -1.58 13.30
C ASP A 79 2.79 -2.69 14.22
N ILE A 80 1.92 -3.58 14.65
CA ILE A 80 2.30 -4.71 15.51
C ILE A 80 3.23 -5.66 14.75
N TYR A 81 2.91 -5.90 13.48
CA TYR A 81 3.77 -6.70 12.62
C TYR A 81 5.14 -6.03 12.42
N ARG A 82 5.18 -4.71 12.19
CA ARG A 82 6.44 -3.93 12.09
C ARG A 82 7.30 -4.06 13.34
N ILE A 83 6.71 -3.93 14.53
CA ILE A 83 7.43 -4.09 15.81
C ILE A 83 8.01 -5.49 15.94
N TRP A 84 7.23 -6.51 15.57
CA TRP A 84 7.70 -7.87 15.58
C TRP A 84 8.86 -8.08 14.62
N VAL A 85 8.73 -7.66 13.36
CA VAL A 85 9.80 -7.76 12.35
C VAL A 85 11.07 -7.07 12.82
N ALA A 86 10.96 -5.81 13.29
CA ALA A 86 12.10 -5.07 13.82
C ALA A 86 12.77 -5.82 14.99
N THR A 87 11.97 -6.35 15.92
CA THR A 87 12.48 -7.13 17.06
C THR A 87 13.20 -8.40 16.60
N MET A 88 12.68 -9.08 15.57
CA MET A 88 13.32 -10.28 15.03
C MET A 88 14.61 -9.96 14.28
N CYS A 89 14.64 -8.84 13.55
CA CYS A 89 15.86 -8.39 12.87
C CYS A 89 16.99 -8.05 13.86
N THR A 90 16.67 -7.50 15.04
CA THR A 90 17.68 -7.31 16.11
C THR A 90 18.23 -8.63 16.68
N LYS A 91 17.55 -9.74 16.42
CA LYS A 91 17.96 -11.12 16.78
C LYS A 91 18.52 -11.90 15.57
N ASN A 92 19.07 -11.20 14.61
CA ASN A 92 19.71 -11.76 13.39
C ASN A 92 18.76 -12.43 12.38
N SER A 93 17.45 -12.19 12.45
CA SER A 93 16.56 -12.59 11.35
C SER A 93 16.79 -11.71 10.13
N LYS A 94 16.65 -12.29 8.94
CA LYS A 94 16.76 -11.54 7.67
C LYS A 94 15.37 -11.21 7.16
N LEU A 95 15.15 -9.95 6.82
CA LEU A 95 13.89 -9.48 6.23
C LEU A 95 13.99 -9.51 4.71
N VAL A 96 13.10 -10.25 4.09
CA VAL A 96 12.90 -10.27 2.63
C VAL A 96 11.57 -9.61 2.34
N ILE A 97 11.60 -8.54 1.56
CA ILE A 97 10.38 -7.84 1.13
C ILE A 97 10.18 -8.10 -0.36
N ASN A 98 8.96 -8.48 -0.73
CA ASN A 98 8.56 -8.61 -2.13
C ASN A 98 7.78 -7.37 -2.56
N THR A 99 8.11 -6.83 -3.72
CA THR A 99 7.38 -5.71 -4.31
C THR A 99 5.88 -6.03 -4.40
N HIS A 100 5.07 -5.14 -3.88
CA HIS A 100 3.62 -5.16 -4.06
C HIS A 100 3.30 -4.54 -5.42
N GLY A 101 2.51 -5.24 -6.25
CA GLY A 101 2.27 -4.88 -7.64
C GLY A 101 1.77 -3.46 -7.89
N GLY A 102 1.99 -3.01 -9.12
CA GLY A 102 1.47 -1.74 -9.61
C GLY A 102 2.36 -0.51 -9.40
N PHE A 103 3.56 -0.68 -8.86
CA PHE A 103 4.42 0.45 -8.53
C PHE A 103 5.74 0.43 -9.32
N ILE A 104 6.11 1.61 -9.82
CA ILE A 104 7.42 1.86 -10.40
C ILE A 104 8.31 2.41 -9.27
N PRO A 105 9.34 1.67 -8.82
CA PRO A 105 10.12 1.99 -7.62
C PRO A 105 10.82 3.36 -7.66
N GLU A 106 11.18 3.80 -8.84
CA GLU A 106 12.18 4.85 -9.04
C GLU A 106 11.72 6.26 -8.69
N LYS A 107 10.42 6.50 -8.57
CA LYS A 107 9.89 7.87 -8.41
C LYS A 107 9.15 8.15 -7.10
N TYR A 108 8.92 7.15 -6.26
CA TYR A 108 8.10 7.34 -5.06
C TYR A 108 8.87 7.12 -3.77
N VAL A 109 8.88 8.13 -2.93
CA VAL A 109 9.53 8.18 -1.59
C VAL A 109 9.18 6.94 -0.74
N ASN A 110 8.01 6.37 -0.92
CA ASN A 110 7.54 5.20 -0.16
C ASN A 110 8.31 3.91 -0.47
N PHE A 111 8.89 3.77 -1.65
CA PHE A 111 9.67 2.57 -2.02
C PHE A 111 11.07 2.59 -1.46
N ASN A 112 11.61 3.76 -1.24
CA ASN A 112 12.90 3.91 -0.56
C ASN A 112 12.88 3.30 0.86
N PHE A 113 11.68 3.23 1.49
CA PHE A 113 11.53 2.55 2.77
C PHE A 113 11.77 1.04 2.65
N GLN A 114 11.21 0.36 1.66
CA GLN A 114 11.42 -1.08 1.46
C GLN A 114 12.90 -1.40 1.29
N ASN A 115 13.58 -0.66 0.43
CA ASN A 115 15.00 -0.85 0.19
C ASN A 115 15.86 -0.54 1.42
N LYS A 116 15.47 0.46 2.22
CA LYS A 116 16.20 0.81 3.44
C LYS A 116 16.10 -0.22 4.55
N VAL A 117 14.95 -0.89 4.68
CA VAL A 117 14.70 -1.82 5.79
C VAL A 117 14.90 -3.29 5.44
N ALA A 118 14.81 -3.65 4.14
CA ALA A 118 14.97 -5.02 3.70
C ALA A 118 16.44 -5.44 3.66
N HIS A 119 16.73 -6.65 4.08
CA HIS A 119 18.00 -7.31 3.78
C HIS A 119 18.06 -7.73 2.31
N THR A 120 16.90 -8.14 1.77
CA THR A 120 16.71 -8.42 0.35
C THR A 120 15.36 -7.90 -0.07
N HIS A 121 15.33 -7.10 -1.13
CA HIS A 121 14.11 -6.62 -1.77
C HIS A 121 13.93 -7.31 -3.12
N ILE A 122 12.84 -8.07 -3.25
CA ILE A 122 12.48 -8.74 -4.48
C ILE A 122 11.69 -7.77 -5.34
N THR A 123 12.20 -7.48 -6.52
CA THR A 123 11.58 -6.56 -7.48
C THR A 123 11.31 -7.24 -8.82
N TRP A 124 10.43 -6.67 -9.62
CA TRP A 124 10.08 -7.19 -10.94
C TRP A 124 10.82 -6.48 -12.08
N HIS A 125 11.40 -5.31 -11.80
CA HIS A 125 12.19 -4.58 -12.79
C HIS A 125 13.64 -5.05 -12.82
N SER A 126 14.32 -4.80 -13.94
CA SER A 126 15.71 -5.19 -14.17
C SER A 126 16.68 -4.01 -14.23
N LEU A 127 16.16 -2.78 -14.31
CA LEU A 127 16.97 -1.57 -14.49
C LEU A 127 17.22 -0.90 -13.14
N GLY A 128 18.45 -0.43 -12.94
CA GLY A 128 18.81 0.36 -11.77
C GLY A 128 18.74 -0.38 -10.43
N LEU A 129 18.99 -1.70 -10.42
CA LEU A 129 18.93 -2.51 -9.19
C LEU A 129 19.90 -1.98 -8.13
N GLN A 130 19.41 -1.80 -6.91
CA GLN A 130 20.22 -1.47 -5.76
C GLN A 130 20.92 -2.72 -5.21
N LYS A 131 21.93 -2.52 -4.34
CA LYS A 131 22.76 -3.62 -3.81
C LYS A 131 21.96 -4.75 -3.14
N ASN A 132 20.84 -4.44 -2.50
CA ASN A 132 19.99 -5.41 -1.83
C ASN A 132 18.74 -5.82 -2.63
N GLU A 133 18.66 -5.41 -3.89
CA GLU A 133 17.57 -5.80 -4.78
C GLU A 133 17.90 -7.04 -5.59
N THR A 134 16.91 -7.90 -5.75
CA THR A 134 16.98 -9.11 -6.56
C THR A 134 15.77 -9.14 -7.47
N GLN A 135 16.01 -9.23 -8.77
CA GLN A 135 14.92 -9.38 -9.75
C GLN A 135 14.38 -10.80 -9.72
N LEU A 136 13.07 -10.94 -9.53
CA LEU A 136 12.34 -12.18 -9.72
C LEU A 136 11.04 -11.92 -10.46
N THR A 137 10.52 -12.95 -11.10
CA THR A 137 9.16 -12.92 -11.68
C THR A 137 8.13 -12.72 -10.56
N PRO A 138 7.03 -11.97 -10.80
CA PRO A 138 5.93 -11.87 -9.84
C PRO A 138 5.51 -13.24 -9.34
N LEU A 139 5.43 -13.43 -8.03
CA LEU A 139 5.19 -14.74 -7.41
C LEU A 139 3.93 -15.44 -7.94
N LYS A 140 2.89 -14.68 -8.28
CA LYS A 140 1.66 -15.19 -8.88
C LYS A 140 1.85 -15.81 -10.27
N LEU A 141 2.95 -15.47 -10.95
CA LEU A 141 3.23 -15.95 -12.31
C LEU A 141 4.22 -17.11 -12.33
N ILE A 142 4.82 -17.44 -11.19
CA ILE A 142 5.76 -18.54 -11.09
C ILE A 142 5.03 -19.86 -11.38
N GLY A 143 5.59 -20.62 -12.32
CA GLY A 143 5.02 -21.92 -12.71
C GLY A 143 3.82 -21.84 -13.66
N LEU A 144 3.33 -20.67 -14.00
CA LEU A 144 2.29 -20.55 -15.02
C LEU A 144 2.89 -20.85 -16.40
N LYS A 145 2.44 -21.96 -17.00
CA LYS A 145 2.78 -22.26 -18.40
C LYS A 145 2.07 -21.25 -19.30
N LYS A 146 2.83 -20.55 -20.12
CA LYS A 146 2.30 -19.66 -21.14
C LYS A 146 1.50 -20.48 -22.16
N LYS A 147 0.18 -20.50 -22.07
CA LYS A 147 -0.66 -20.91 -23.19
C LYS A 147 -0.76 -19.70 -24.11
N ALA A 148 0.07 -19.68 -25.15
CA ALA A 148 -0.04 -18.68 -26.20
C ALA A 148 -1.28 -18.98 -27.05
N ASN A 149 -2.45 -18.58 -26.58
CA ASN A 149 -3.61 -18.48 -27.44
C ASN A 149 -3.51 -17.14 -28.17
N LEU A 150 -2.95 -17.15 -29.37
CA LEU A 150 -2.87 -15.98 -30.24
C LEU A 150 -4.28 -15.61 -30.71
N GLN A 151 -5.05 -15.01 -29.83
CA GLN A 151 -6.32 -14.43 -30.22
C GLN A 151 -6.06 -13.08 -30.90
N ARG A 152 -6.68 -12.88 -32.06
CA ARG A 152 -6.52 -11.67 -32.88
C ARG A 152 -7.41 -10.52 -32.35
N TYR A 153 -7.29 -10.15 -31.07
CA TYR A 153 -7.99 -9.00 -30.52
C TYR A 153 -7.07 -8.15 -29.64
N LEU A 154 -7.35 -6.87 -29.58
CA LEU A 154 -6.73 -5.96 -28.63
C LEU A 154 -7.51 -6.03 -27.29
N SER A 155 -6.83 -6.46 -26.24
CA SER A 155 -7.44 -6.44 -24.91
C SER A 155 -7.08 -5.15 -24.17
N ILE A 156 -8.07 -4.37 -23.81
CA ILE A 156 -7.92 -3.23 -22.92
C ILE A 156 -8.42 -3.68 -21.55
N VAL A 157 -7.52 -3.67 -20.57
CA VAL A 157 -7.85 -3.99 -19.18
C VAL A 157 -7.74 -2.72 -18.38
N ASP A 158 -8.83 -2.32 -17.75
CA ASP A 158 -8.90 -1.10 -17.00
C ASP A 158 -9.42 -1.34 -15.58
N ILE A 159 -9.02 -0.47 -14.67
CA ILE A 159 -9.48 -0.47 -13.28
C ILE A 159 -10.26 0.82 -13.07
N GLU A 160 -11.58 0.71 -13.01
CA GLU A 160 -12.40 1.86 -12.63
C GLU A 160 -12.09 2.23 -11.19
N LEU A 161 -11.63 3.47 -10.97
CA LEU A 161 -11.36 4.04 -9.66
C LEU A 161 -12.56 4.79 -9.13
N GLY A 162 -12.64 4.95 -7.81
CA GLY A 162 -13.78 5.62 -7.17
C GLY A 162 -14.01 7.03 -7.71
N ARG A 163 -15.26 7.33 -8.08
CA ARG A 163 -15.66 8.69 -8.51
C ARG A 163 -15.46 9.73 -7.40
N TYR A 164 -15.58 9.30 -6.16
CA TYR A 164 -15.34 10.13 -4.98
C TYR A 164 -14.07 9.66 -4.30
N GLN A 165 -13.14 10.57 -4.14
CA GLN A 165 -11.86 10.29 -3.52
C GLN A 165 -12.05 10.03 -2.02
N PHE A 166 -11.59 8.88 -1.56
CA PHE A 166 -11.61 8.51 -0.14
C PHE A 166 -10.21 8.50 0.50
N ARG A 167 -9.17 8.77 -0.30
CA ARG A 167 -7.79 8.92 0.15
C ARG A 167 -7.13 10.07 -0.59
N MET A 168 -6.51 10.98 0.13
CA MET A 168 -5.98 12.22 -0.45
C MET A 168 -4.71 12.06 -1.31
N ASN A 169 -3.99 10.95 -1.22
CA ASN A 169 -2.63 10.88 -1.78
C ASN A 169 -2.25 9.56 -2.45
N SER A 170 -3.16 8.65 -2.69
CA SER A 170 -2.82 7.34 -3.25
C SER A 170 -3.59 6.92 -4.49
N ILE A 171 -4.45 7.77 -5.01
CA ILE A 171 -5.33 7.48 -6.14
C ILE A 171 -5.41 8.74 -7.00
N PRO A 172 -5.43 8.63 -8.35
CA PRO A 172 -5.69 9.76 -9.20
C PRO A 172 -6.98 10.48 -8.79
N THR A 173 -6.99 11.79 -8.90
CA THR A 173 -8.19 12.58 -8.67
C THR A 173 -9.26 12.27 -9.73
N PRO A 174 -10.56 12.51 -9.47
CA PRO A 174 -11.59 12.31 -10.48
C PRO A 174 -11.36 13.05 -11.79
N SER A 175 -10.73 14.23 -11.73
CA SER A 175 -10.35 14.99 -12.93
C SER A 175 -9.25 14.29 -13.74
N GLU A 176 -8.25 13.72 -13.09
CA GLU A 176 -7.19 12.96 -13.73
C GLU A 176 -7.73 11.68 -14.36
N ILE A 177 -8.62 10.97 -13.65
CA ILE A 177 -9.32 9.79 -14.19
C ILE A 177 -10.09 10.16 -15.47
N LYS A 178 -10.78 11.30 -15.48
CA LYS A 178 -11.49 11.75 -16.67
C LYS A 178 -10.52 11.97 -17.84
N ILE A 179 -9.38 12.61 -17.60
CA ILE A 179 -8.36 12.82 -18.62
C ILE A 179 -7.81 11.50 -19.17
N GLU A 180 -7.54 10.52 -18.30
CA GLU A 180 -7.11 9.19 -18.72
C GLU A 180 -8.14 8.49 -19.61
N TYR A 181 -9.42 8.60 -19.28
CA TYR A 181 -10.49 8.05 -20.11
C TYR A 181 -10.62 8.76 -21.45
N ASP A 182 -10.56 10.07 -21.47
CA ASP A 182 -10.62 10.84 -22.72
C ASP A 182 -9.43 10.46 -23.62
N ASN A 183 -8.24 10.26 -23.03
CA ASN A 183 -7.06 9.77 -23.76
C ASN A 183 -7.25 8.34 -24.29
N LEU A 184 -7.86 7.46 -23.50
CA LEU A 184 -8.15 6.09 -23.92
C LEU A 184 -9.16 6.05 -25.08
N ILE A 185 -10.22 6.84 -25.01
CA ILE A 185 -11.19 6.99 -26.12
C ILE A 185 -10.48 7.49 -27.37
N ASN A 186 -9.72 8.58 -27.26
CA ASN A 186 -8.95 9.12 -28.37
C ASN A 186 -7.97 8.11 -28.97
N PHE A 187 -7.35 7.28 -28.12
CA PHE A 187 -6.47 6.19 -28.58
C PHE A 187 -7.25 5.18 -29.42
N VAL A 188 -8.40 4.72 -28.91
CA VAL A 188 -9.25 3.75 -29.60
C VAL A 188 -9.76 4.29 -30.94
N GLU A 189 -10.18 5.54 -30.98
CA GLU A 189 -10.67 6.21 -32.20
C GLU A 189 -9.61 6.30 -33.30
N LYS A 190 -8.33 6.49 -32.92
CA LYS A 190 -7.20 6.55 -33.85
C LYS A 190 -6.73 5.18 -34.37
N LEU A 191 -7.24 4.09 -33.81
CA LEU A 191 -6.89 2.76 -34.30
C LEU A 191 -7.51 2.48 -35.69
N LYS A 192 -6.79 1.69 -36.48
CA LYS A 192 -7.33 1.20 -37.76
C LYS A 192 -8.66 0.47 -37.52
N PRO A 193 -9.67 0.61 -38.40
CA PRO A 193 -10.99 0.00 -38.22
C PRO A 193 -10.94 -1.48 -37.88
N LYS A 194 -10.13 -2.25 -38.60
CA LYS A 194 -9.93 -3.69 -38.40
C LYS A 194 -9.45 -4.05 -36.96
N ILE A 195 -8.70 -3.17 -36.29
CA ILE A 195 -8.25 -3.38 -34.92
C ILE A 195 -9.37 -2.97 -33.97
N ARG A 196 -10.01 -1.83 -34.24
CA ARG A 196 -11.08 -1.28 -33.42
C ARG A 196 -12.27 -2.23 -33.27
N GLU A 197 -12.67 -2.90 -34.36
CA GLU A 197 -13.75 -3.90 -34.36
C GLU A 197 -13.41 -5.15 -33.54
N ASN A 198 -12.13 -5.38 -33.24
CA ASN A 198 -11.67 -6.53 -32.48
C ASN A 198 -11.11 -6.13 -31.09
N ILE A 199 -11.65 -5.08 -30.47
CA ILE A 199 -11.28 -4.67 -29.10
C ILE A 199 -12.14 -5.45 -28.12
N LYS A 200 -11.49 -5.97 -27.08
CA LYS A 200 -12.15 -6.47 -25.87
C LYS A 200 -11.80 -5.57 -24.69
N TYR A 201 -12.80 -4.89 -24.19
CA TYR A 201 -12.66 -4.03 -23.02
C TYR A 201 -13.11 -4.76 -21.77
N ARG A 202 -12.21 -4.86 -20.80
CA ARG A 202 -12.46 -5.48 -19.49
C ARG A 202 -12.31 -4.46 -18.39
N ILE A 203 -13.41 -4.14 -17.73
CA ILE A 203 -13.42 -3.34 -16.50
C ILE A 203 -13.39 -4.28 -15.30
N VAL A 204 -12.53 -4.00 -14.32
CA VAL A 204 -12.39 -4.84 -13.13
C VAL A 204 -13.45 -4.49 -12.08
N ASN A 205 -13.82 -3.21 -11.96
CA ASN A 205 -14.82 -2.72 -11.00
C ASN A 205 -15.74 -1.71 -11.66
N ASN A 206 -16.91 -1.49 -11.07
CA ASN A 206 -17.83 -0.44 -11.49
C ASN A 206 -18.09 0.53 -10.32
N PHE A 207 -17.53 1.73 -10.42
CA PHE A 207 -17.69 2.81 -9.43
C PHE A 207 -18.60 3.95 -9.90
N GLY A 208 -19.47 3.68 -10.83
CA GLY A 208 -20.53 4.62 -11.25
C GLY A 208 -20.16 5.60 -12.36
N TRP A 209 -19.02 5.42 -13.02
CA TRP A 209 -18.63 6.24 -14.17
C TRP A 209 -19.36 5.88 -15.48
N ASN A 210 -19.91 4.67 -15.55
CA ASN A 210 -20.57 4.13 -16.74
C ASN A 210 -19.70 4.14 -18.01
N PHE A 211 -18.39 3.96 -17.87
CA PHE A 211 -17.48 3.99 -19.00
C PHE A 211 -17.78 2.93 -20.04
N LYS A 212 -18.26 1.76 -19.61
CA LYS A 212 -18.68 0.71 -20.54
C LYS A 212 -19.65 1.24 -21.62
N LYS A 213 -20.65 2.01 -21.22
CA LYS A 213 -21.62 2.61 -22.15
C LYS A 213 -20.99 3.63 -23.12
N LYS A 214 -19.85 4.22 -22.77
CA LYS A 214 -19.15 5.17 -23.65
C LYS A 214 -18.33 4.46 -24.73
N PHE A 215 -17.90 3.23 -24.48
CA PHE A 215 -17.20 2.40 -25.47
C PHE A 215 -18.16 1.60 -26.36
N GLU A 216 -19.43 1.46 -26.01
CA GLU A 216 -20.46 0.76 -26.79
C GLU A 216 -21.11 1.68 -27.85
N LYS A 217 -20.77 2.97 -27.91
CA LYS A 217 -21.18 3.94 -28.94
C LYS A 217 -20.13 4.04 -30.02
#